data_ebcf9dcb6e314bcd2ac98559ab4e5cac
#
_entry.id   ebcf9dcb6e314bcd2ac98559ab4e5cac
#
_cell.length_a   1.000
_cell.length_b   1.000
_cell.length_c   1.000
_cell.angle_alpha   90.00
_cell.angle_beta   90.00
_cell.angle_gamma   90.00
#
_symmetry.space_group_name_H-M   'P 1'
#
loop_
_entity.id
_entity.type
_entity.pdbx_description
1 polymer ?
#
loop_
_entity_poly.entity_id
_entity_poly.type
_entity_poly.pdbx_seq_one_letter_code
_entity_poly.pdbx_strand_id
1 'polypeptide(L)'
;PTIIEENNPVGIETVSAGASKNLTDILTQKIEESIGKENTEGFRTLNGQTLINAPKPEQLVEDLIAEAQKNFDPESLRPKISDASLKISEDNSREAFIKYFESFNKILLEASKNIPKTLFDENKMSISDFLKTKVVYEQATNSFYGLTVPRSLLDIHKKELELLLTKKNVFEKMANADQDPMTAFLAVDELLKIDLEFATLKADIEVWIKENKL
;
A
#
# COMPACT_ATOMS: atom_id res chain seq x y z
N PRO A 1 0.97 -7.48 40.96
CA PRO A 1 1.04 -7.59 39.51
C PRO A 1 0.00 -6.64 38.91
N THR A 2 0.49 -5.53 38.41
CA THR A 2 -0.32 -4.48 37.78
C THR A 2 -0.51 -4.89 36.32
N ILE A 3 -1.75 -5.16 35.94
CA ILE A 3 -2.15 -5.42 34.57
C ILE A 3 -2.10 -4.06 33.84
N ILE A 4 -1.21 -3.91 32.91
CA ILE A 4 -1.20 -2.78 31.97
C ILE A 4 -2.30 -3.08 30.95
N GLU A 5 -3.41 -2.36 31.02
CA GLU A 5 -4.42 -2.36 29.96
C GLU A 5 -3.77 -1.76 28.69
N GLU A 6 -3.62 -2.58 27.68
CA GLU A 6 -3.30 -2.12 26.31
C GLU A 6 -4.44 -1.22 25.84
N ASN A 7 -4.18 0.08 25.81
CA ASN A 7 -5.04 1.05 25.12
C ASN A 7 -5.01 0.78 23.62
N ASN A 8 -5.95 -0.02 23.15
CA ASN A 8 -6.25 -0.18 21.73
C ASN A 8 -6.83 1.15 21.23
N PRO A 9 -6.24 1.84 20.24
CA PRO A 9 -6.82 3.06 19.68
C PRO A 9 -8.14 2.72 19.01
N VAL A 10 -9.19 3.37 19.48
CA VAL A 10 -10.57 3.23 19.02
C VAL A 10 -10.68 3.56 17.54
N GLY A 11 -11.23 2.63 16.76
CA GLY A 11 -12.00 2.97 15.56
C GLY A 11 -11.29 2.95 14.22
N ILE A 12 -10.28 2.10 14.00
CA ILE A 12 -10.00 1.68 12.63
C ILE A 12 -10.99 0.56 12.33
N GLU A 13 -12.05 0.84 11.58
CA GLU A 13 -12.74 -0.21 10.84
C GLU A 13 -11.71 -0.80 9.86
N THR A 14 -10.94 -1.77 10.32
CA THR A 14 -10.29 -2.71 9.43
C THR A 14 -11.45 -3.41 8.73
N VAL A 15 -11.74 -2.98 7.50
CA VAL A 15 -12.46 -3.83 6.56
C VAL A 15 -11.69 -5.13 6.63
N SER A 16 -12.30 -6.14 7.26
CA SER A 16 -11.77 -7.50 7.30
C SER A 16 -11.50 -7.87 5.85
N ALA A 17 -10.25 -7.74 5.44
CA ALA A 17 -9.80 -8.27 4.17
C ALA A 17 -10.06 -9.77 4.31
N GLY A 18 -11.13 -10.25 3.69
CA GLY A 18 -11.37 -11.66 3.51
C GLY A 18 -10.03 -12.23 3.05
N ALA A 19 -9.59 -13.34 3.64
CA ALA A 19 -8.26 -13.90 3.43
C ALA A 19 -7.89 -13.77 1.95
N SER A 20 -7.00 -12.81 1.65
CA SER A 20 -6.57 -12.51 0.29
C SER A 20 -5.97 -13.80 -0.24
N LYS A 21 -6.62 -14.39 -1.24
CA LYS A 21 -6.08 -15.59 -1.89
C LYS A 21 -4.70 -15.22 -2.42
N ASN A 22 -3.73 -16.11 -2.22
CA ASN A 22 -2.38 -15.93 -2.74
C ASN A 22 -2.45 -15.85 -4.28
N LEU A 23 -2.09 -14.71 -4.84
CA LEU A 23 -2.19 -14.48 -6.28
C LEU A 23 -1.22 -15.37 -7.04
N THR A 24 -0.05 -15.65 -6.49
CA THR A 24 0.93 -16.56 -7.09
C THR A 24 0.37 -17.98 -7.21
N ASP A 25 -0.34 -18.48 -6.19
CA ASP A 25 -0.98 -19.79 -6.23
C ASP A 25 -2.08 -19.83 -7.29
N ILE A 26 -2.91 -18.77 -7.37
CA ILE A 26 -3.97 -18.65 -8.38
C ILE A 26 -3.39 -18.71 -9.80
N LEU A 27 -2.33 -17.94 -10.08
CA LEU A 27 -1.70 -17.91 -11.39
C LEU A 27 -0.99 -19.22 -11.71
N THR A 28 -0.37 -19.87 -10.70
CA THR A 28 0.21 -21.21 -10.86
C THR A 28 -0.85 -22.22 -11.25
N GLN A 29 -1.98 -22.25 -10.54
CA GLN A 29 -3.13 -23.11 -10.89
C GLN A 29 -3.62 -22.84 -12.32
N LYS A 30 -3.69 -21.56 -12.73
CA LYS A 30 -4.11 -21.20 -14.09
C LYS A 30 -3.17 -21.74 -15.17
N ILE A 31 -1.86 -21.70 -14.90
CA ILE A 31 -0.83 -22.30 -15.78
C ILE A 31 -1.04 -23.82 -15.88
N GLU A 32 -1.22 -24.49 -14.74
CA GLU A 32 -1.47 -25.94 -14.70
C GLU A 32 -2.73 -26.34 -15.48
N GLU A 33 -3.84 -25.61 -15.29
CA GLU A 33 -5.08 -25.79 -16.04
C GLU A 33 -4.89 -25.60 -17.55
N SER A 34 -4.11 -24.59 -17.96
CA SER A 34 -3.83 -24.31 -19.37
C SER A 34 -2.99 -25.43 -20.00
N ILE A 35 -1.96 -25.92 -19.29
CA ILE A 35 -1.17 -27.08 -19.73
C ILE A 35 -2.04 -28.33 -19.80
N GLY A 36 -2.92 -28.56 -18.81
CA GLY A 36 -3.84 -29.71 -18.79
C GLY A 36 -4.80 -29.72 -19.98
N LYS A 37 -5.30 -28.57 -20.40
CA LYS A 37 -6.19 -28.45 -21.58
C LYS A 37 -5.49 -28.86 -22.89
N GLU A 38 -4.21 -28.56 -23.04
CA GLU A 38 -3.43 -28.93 -24.23
C GLU A 38 -2.95 -30.38 -24.17
N ASN A 39 -3.08 -31.06 -23.03
CA ASN A 39 -2.60 -32.44 -22.80
C ASN A 39 -3.69 -33.36 -22.29
N THR A 40 -4.91 -33.25 -22.83
CA THR A 40 -6.10 -34.02 -22.41
C THR A 40 -5.96 -35.55 -22.59
N GLU A 41 -5.08 -35.99 -23.52
CA GLU A 41 -4.73 -37.40 -23.73
C GLU A 41 -3.59 -37.92 -22.84
N GLY A 42 -3.14 -37.05 -21.90
CA GLY A 42 -1.97 -37.29 -21.05
C GLY A 42 -0.64 -36.85 -21.70
N PHE A 43 0.43 -36.97 -20.92
CA PHE A 43 1.76 -36.64 -21.39
C PHE A 43 2.34 -37.77 -22.24
N ARG A 44 2.95 -37.47 -23.39
CA ARG A 44 3.62 -38.42 -24.26
C ARG A 44 5.06 -38.58 -23.84
N THR A 45 5.59 -39.81 -23.92
CA THR A 45 7.01 -40.07 -23.67
C THR A 45 7.66 -40.47 -24.99
N LEU A 46 8.73 -39.76 -25.37
CA LEU A 46 9.55 -40.09 -26.54
C LEU A 46 11.02 -40.18 -26.10
N ASN A 47 11.66 -41.30 -26.38
CA ASN A 47 13.06 -41.56 -26.00
C ASN A 47 13.37 -41.33 -24.50
N GLY A 48 12.42 -41.66 -23.62
CA GLY A 48 12.55 -41.44 -22.16
C GLY A 48 12.33 -40.00 -21.69
N GLN A 49 11.98 -39.07 -22.59
CA GLN A 49 11.63 -37.69 -22.27
C GLN A 49 10.14 -37.49 -22.31
N THR A 50 9.59 -36.83 -21.31
CA THR A 50 8.19 -36.41 -21.27
C THR A 50 8.00 -35.22 -22.19
N LEU A 51 7.12 -35.37 -23.18
CA LEU A 51 6.71 -34.29 -24.07
C LEU A 51 5.43 -33.66 -23.53
N ILE A 52 5.45 -32.36 -23.35
CA ILE A 52 4.32 -31.54 -22.90
C ILE A 52 3.96 -30.61 -24.04
N ASN A 53 2.69 -30.64 -24.47
CA ASN A 53 2.18 -29.61 -25.36
C ASN A 53 1.99 -28.32 -24.55
N ALA A 54 2.77 -27.32 -24.84
CA ALA A 54 2.65 -26.02 -24.19
C ALA A 54 1.50 -25.21 -24.82
N PRO A 55 0.72 -24.49 -24.03
CA PRO A 55 -0.24 -23.52 -24.56
C PRO A 55 0.49 -22.43 -25.36
N LYS A 56 -0.24 -21.76 -26.26
CA LYS A 56 0.33 -20.64 -27.01
C LYS A 56 0.78 -19.53 -26.03
N PRO A 57 2.03 -19.08 -26.10
CA PRO A 57 2.55 -18.11 -25.10
C PRO A 57 1.72 -16.85 -24.99
N GLU A 58 1.25 -16.29 -26.12
CA GLU A 58 0.47 -15.07 -26.16
C GLU A 58 -0.86 -15.25 -25.41
N GLN A 59 -1.57 -16.37 -25.68
CA GLN A 59 -2.84 -16.67 -25.02
C GLN A 59 -2.67 -16.92 -23.53
N LEU A 60 -1.60 -17.61 -23.13
CA LEU A 60 -1.30 -17.86 -21.72
C LEU A 60 -1.03 -16.53 -20.99
N VAL A 61 -0.27 -15.63 -21.58
CA VAL A 61 0.02 -14.31 -20.99
C VAL A 61 -1.27 -13.50 -20.83
N GLU A 62 -2.13 -13.45 -21.85
CA GLU A 62 -3.43 -12.76 -21.79
C GLU A 62 -4.32 -13.32 -20.66
N ASP A 63 -4.42 -14.65 -20.57
CA ASP A 63 -5.20 -15.34 -19.55
C ASP A 63 -4.65 -15.05 -18.12
N LEU A 64 -3.33 -15.01 -17.96
CA LEU A 64 -2.69 -14.69 -16.67
C LEU A 64 -2.92 -13.23 -16.26
N ILE A 65 -2.82 -12.29 -17.21
CA ILE A 65 -3.10 -10.87 -16.95
C ILE A 65 -4.56 -10.70 -16.53
N ALA A 66 -5.50 -11.32 -17.25
CA ALA A 66 -6.92 -11.25 -16.93
C ALA A 66 -7.22 -11.84 -15.54
N GLU A 67 -6.58 -12.97 -15.18
CA GLU A 67 -6.75 -13.57 -13.87
C GLU A 67 -6.12 -12.71 -12.75
N ALA A 68 -4.96 -12.12 -13.00
CA ALA A 68 -4.33 -11.19 -12.05
C ALA A 68 -5.20 -9.96 -11.79
N GLN A 69 -5.73 -9.33 -12.84
CA GLN A 69 -6.63 -8.16 -12.74
C GLN A 69 -7.94 -8.47 -11.99
N LYS A 70 -8.44 -9.70 -12.11
CA LYS A 70 -9.65 -10.15 -11.41
C LYS A 70 -9.41 -10.37 -9.91
N ASN A 71 -8.21 -10.78 -9.52
CA ASN A 71 -7.89 -11.21 -8.15
C ASN A 71 -7.07 -10.19 -7.36
N PHE A 72 -6.50 -9.18 -8.02
CA PHE A 72 -5.80 -8.06 -7.38
C PHE A 72 -6.58 -6.76 -7.61
N ASP A 73 -7.10 -6.20 -6.52
CA ASP A 73 -7.76 -4.90 -6.51
C ASP A 73 -6.84 -3.88 -5.81
N PRO A 74 -6.22 -2.94 -6.55
CA PRO A 74 -5.40 -1.87 -5.97
C PRO A 74 -6.16 -1.00 -4.96
N GLU A 75 -7.46 -0.81 -5.15
CA GLU A 75 -8.30 -0.03 -4.23
C GLU A 75 -8.40 -0.68 -2.84
N SER A 76 -8.20 -2.01 -2.76
CA SER A 76 -8.12 -2.71 -1.47
C SER A 76 -6.94 -2.25 -0.60
N LEU A 77 -5.92 -1.63 -1.20
CA LEU A 77 -4.79 -1.04 -0.48
C LEU A 77 -5.11 0.36 0.07
N ARG A 78 -6.21 1.00 -0.38
CA ARG A 78 -6.59 2.38 -0.08
C ARG A 78 -7.66 2.43 1.00
N PRO A 79 -7.30 2.73 2.25
CA PRO A 79 -8.28 2.84 3.32
C PRO A 79 -9.10 4.13 3.19
N LYS A 80 -10.39 4.04 3.52
CA LYS A 80 -11.26 5.21 3.64
C LYS A 80 -11.12 5.81 5.03
N ILE A 81 -10.83 7.10 5.10
CA ILE A 81 -10.68 7.82 6.37
C ILE A 81 -12.02 8.41 6.78
N SER A 82 -12.52 7.97 7.95
CA SER A 82 -13.76 8.50 8.55
C SER A 82 -13.48 9.75 9.37
N ASP A 83 -14.34 10.76 9.29
CA ASP A 83 -14.27 11.96 10.12
C ASP A 83 -14.35 11.62 11.62
N ALA A 84 -15.11 10.58 11.97
CA ALA A 84 -15.27 10.13 13.35
C ALA A 84 -13.95 9.66 14.01
N SER A 85 -12.95 9.29 13.21
CA SER A 85 -11.62 8.89 13.69
C SER A 85 -10.65 10.07 13.90
N LEU A 86 -11.06 11.30 13.57
CA LEU A 86 -10.20 12.46 13.54
C LEU A 86 -10.56 13.46 14.65
N LYS A 87 -9.57 14.20 15.13
CA LYS A 87 -9.75 15.30 16.08
C LYS A 87 -9.95 16.60 15.30
N ILE A 88 -11.19 16.89 14.93
CA ILE A 88 -11.54 18.06 14.12
C ILE A 88 -11.75 19.28 15.04
N SER A 89 -11.21 20.43 14.66
CA SER A 89 -11.38 21.72 15.33
C SER A 89 -12.13 22.70 14.44
N GLU A 90 -13.05 23.45 15.02
CA GLU A 90 -13.71 24.58 14.33
C GLU A 90 -12.84 25.84 14.31
N ASP A 91 -11.69 25.86 15.03
CA ASP A 91 -10.74 26.94 14.99
C ASP A 91 -9.98 26.95 13.67
N ASN A 92 -10.30 27.90 12.81
CA ASN A 92 -9.63 28.16 11.53
C ASN A 92 -8.81 29.46 11.59
N SER A 93 -8.27 29.79 12.78
CA SER A 93 -7.36 30.94 12.93
C SER A 93 -6.01 30.68 12.24
N ARG A 94 -5.31 31.76 11.92
CA ARG A 94 -3.96 31.68 11.34
C ARG A 94 -3.01 30.90 12.26
N GLU A 95 -3.12 31.07 13.56
CA GLU A 95 -2.35 30.37 14.58
C GLU A 95 -2.62 28.87 14.57
N ALA A 96 -3.89 28.46 14.42
CA ALA A 96 -4.28 27.05 14.30
C ALA A 96 -3.65 26.40 13.05
N PHE A 97 -3.66 27.11 11.92
CA PHE A 97 -3.02 26.63 10.69
C PHE A 97 -1.51 26.48 10.83
N ILE A 98 -0.82 27.49 11.38
CA ILE A 98 0.62 27.43 11.58
C ILE A 98 0.97 26.23 12.46
N LYS A 99 0.29 26.06 13.59
CA LYS A 99 0.53 24.93 14.51
C LYS A 99 0.28 23.59 13.85
N TYR A 100 -0.76 23.49 13.02
CA TYR A 100 -1.05 22.28 12.26
C TYR A 100 0.08 21.95 11.29
N PHE A 101 0.50 22.90 10.43
CA PHE A 101 1.55 22.66 9.44
C PHE A 101 2.93 22.45 10.06
N GLU A 102 3.24 23.06 11.18
CA GLU A 102 4.47 22.76 11.93
C GLU A 102 4.49 21.30 12.40
N SER A 103 3.37 20.82 12.96
CA SER A 103 3.23 19.44 13.42
C SER A 103 3.23 18.45 12.25
N PHE A 104 2.52 18.77 11.17
CA PHE A 104 2.49 18.05 9.91
C PHE A 104 3.90 17.84 9.34
N ASN A 105 4.64 18.93 9.14
CA ASN A 105 6.01 18.89 8.62
C ASN A 105 6.96 18.12 9.54
N LYS A 106 6.82 18.25 10.86
CA LYS A 106 7.63 17.52 11.83
C LYS A 106 7.44 16.00 11.68
N ILE A 107 6.20 15.52 11.52
CA ILE A 107 5.91 14.10 11.35
C ILE A 107 6.55 13.59 10.06
N LEU A 108 6.38 14.29 8.93
CA LEU A 108 6.95 13.88 7.65
C LEU A 108 8.48 13.88 7.66
N LEU A 109 9.08 14.90 8.28
CA LEU A 109 10.54 14.97 8.41
C LEU A 109 11.08 13.83 9.26
N GLU A 110 10.41 13.48 10.34
CA GLU A 110 10.80 12.35 11.19
C GLU A 110 10.65 11.02 10.44
N ALA A 111 9.53 10.81 9.74
CA ALA A 111 9.34 9.64 8.91
C ALA A 111 10.46 9.51 7.85
N SER A 112 10.78 10.59 7.13
CA SER A 112 11.81 10.58 6.08
C SER A 112 13.20 10.20 6.58
N LYS A 113 13.55 10.59 7.82
CA LYS A 113 14.84 10.23 8.44
C LYS A 113 14.96 8.75 8.79
N ASN A 114 13.83 8.12 9.06
CA ASN A 114 13.77 6.73 9.52
C ASN A 114 13.58 5.71 8.38
N ILE A 115 13.31 6.16 7.15
CA ILE A 115 13.28 5.28 5.98
C ILE A 115 14.69 4.73 5.72
N PRO A 116 14.86 3.39 5.59
CA PRO A 116 16.18 2.81 5.30
C PRO A 116 16.78 3.35 4.00
N LYS A 117 18.02 3.83 4.06
CA LYS A 117 18.71 4.34 2.85
C LYS A 117 18.93 3.26 1.80
N THR A 118 19.04 2.01 2.22
CA THR A 118 19.13 0.82 1.37
C THR A 118 17.91 0.61 0.49
N LEU A 119 16.76 1.18 0.86
CA LEU A 119 15.53 1.13 0.04
C LEU A 119 15.72 1.80 -1.35
N PHE A 120 16.68 2.72 -1.47
CA PHE A 120 16.98 3.45 -2.70
C PHE A 120 18.19 2.88 -3.47
N ASP A 121 18.70 1.72 -3.05
CA ASP A 121 19.83 1.02 -3.68
C ASP A 121 19.36 -0.37 -4.09
N GLU A 122 19.07 -0.54 -5.40
CA GLU A 122 18.52 -1.79 -5.96
C GLU A 122 19.36 -3.02 -5.63
N ASN A 123 20.68 -2.84 -5.42
CA ASN A 123 21.59 -3.96 -5.11
C ASN A 123 21.61 -4.32 -3.61
N LYS A 124 21.00 -3.49 -2.74
CA LYS A 124 21.04 -3.67 -1.28
C LYS A 124 19.67 -3.76 -0.65
N MET A 125 18.63 -3.46 -1.42
CA MET A 125 17.25 -3.51 -0.97
C MET A 125 16.87 -4.93 -0.51
N SER A 126 16.20 -5.03 0.64
CA SER A 126 15.85 -6.30 1.27
C SER A 126 14.42 -6.30 1.80
N ILE A 127 13.85 -7.48 2.02
CA ILE A 127 12.55 -7.65 2.70
C ILE A 127 12.55 -6.96 4.07
N SER A 128 13.68 -7.00 4.80
CA SER A 128 13.82 -6.30 6.08
C SER A 128 13.65 -4.78 5.92
N ASP A 129 14.06 -4.19 4.79
CA ASP A 129 13.91 -2.75 4.54
C ASP A 129 12.45 -2.41 4.25
N PHE A 130 11.69 -3.27 3.58
CA PHE A 130 10.26 -3.11 3.40
C PHE A 130 9.51 -3.16 4.73
N LEU A 131 9.84 -4.12 5.62
CA LEU A 131 9.26 -4.20 6.96
C LEU A 131 9.55 -2.95 7.80
N LYS A 132 10.78 -2.45 7.79
CA LYS A 132 11.16 -1.23 8.49
C LYS A 132 10.40 -0.02 7.93
N THR A 133 10.28 0.07 6.62
CA THR A 133 9.57 1.17 5.94
C THR A 133 8.08 1.12 6.25
N LYS A 134 7.46 -0.07 6.26
CA LYS A 134 6.08 -0.25 6.75
C LYS A 134 5.90 0.33 8.14
N VAL A 135 6.78 0.00 9.09
CA VAL A 135 6.72 0.51 10.47
C VAL A 135 6.85 2.04 10.52
N VAL A 136 7.73 2.63 9.70
CA VAL A 136 7.86 4.09 9.62
C VAL A 136 6.54 4.75 9.19
N TYR A 137 5.89 4.23 8.14
CA TYR A 137 4.59 4.76 7.69
C TYR A 137 3.48 4.53 8.70
N GLU A 138 3.48 3.41 9.41
CA GLU A 138 2.54 3.13 10.50
C GLU A 138 2.68 4.16 11.64
N GLN A 139 3.90 4.45 12.07
CA GLN A 139 4.18 5.45 13.09
C GLN A 139 3.80 6.87 12.64
N ALA A 140 4.12 7.23 11.40
CA ALA A 140 3.69 8.50 10.82
C ALA A 140 2.17 8.63 10.83
N THR A 141 1.45 7.62 10.34
CA THR A 141 -0.01 7.57 10.33
C THR A 141 -0.60 7.73 11.73
N ASN A 142 -0.10 7.00 12.73
CA ASN A 142 -0.55 7.13 14.12
C ASN A 142 -0.33 8.55 14.66
N SER A 143 0.78 9.18 14.30
CA SER A 143 1.06 10.57 14.67
C SER A 143 0.10 11.55 14.00
N PHE A 144 -0.27 11.32 12.73
CA PHE A 144 -1.26 12.12 12.01
C PHE A 144 -2.66 12.01 12.63
N TYR A 145 -3.11 10.81 13.00
CA TYR A 145 -4.37 10.64 13.74
C TYR A 145 -4.41 11.38 15.08
N GLY A 146 -3.25 11.64 15.66
CA GLY A 146 -3.09 12.45 16.89
C GLY A 146 -3.28 13.95 16.70
N LEU A 147 -3.18 14.46 15.47
CA LEU A 147 -3.26 15.89 15.19
C LEU A 147 -4.69 16.43 15.40
N THR A 148 -4.77 17.67 15.91
CA THR A 148 -6.01 18.45 15.87
C THR A 148 -6.07 19.17 14.53
N VAL A 149 -7.08 18.89 13.73
CA VAL A 149 -7.19 19.33 12.33
C VAL A 149 -8.18 20.48 12.23
N PRO A 150 -7.76 21.69 11.80
CA PRO A 150 -8.72 22.74 11.43
C PRO A 150 -9.67 22.23 10.35
N ARG A 151 -10.98 22.52 10.50
CA ARG A 151 -12.01 21.99 9.60
C ARG A 151 -11.72 22.29 8.11
N SER A 152 -11.18 23.45 7.81
CA SER A 152 -10.82 23.82 6.43
C SER A 152 -9.66 23.05 5.83
N LEU A 153 -8.89 22.32 6.64
CA LEU A 153 -7.78 21.45 6.21
C LEU A 153 -8.16 19.95 6.21
N LEU A 154 -9.42 19.64 6.50
CA LEU A 154 -9.85 18.26 6.70
C LEU A 154 -9.60 17.36 5.47
N ASP A 155 -9.91 17.83 4.28
CA ASP A 155 -9.73 17.07 3.05
C ASP A 155 -8.24 16.82 2.75
N ILE A 156 -7.39 17.82 2.95
CA ILE A 156 -5.92 17.70 2.86
C ILE A 156 -5.42 16.65 3.84
N HIS A 157 -5.86 16.73 5.09
CA HIS A 157 -5.45 15.79 6.13
C HIS A 157 -5.89 14.36 5.86
N LYS A 158 -7.13 14.16 5.41
CA LYS A 158 -7.65 12.83 5.03
C LYS A 158 -6.88 12.25 3.85
N LYS A 159 -6.57 13.07 2.85
CA LYS A 159 -5.78 12.62 1.69
C LYS A 159 -4.37 12.21 2.10
N GLU A 160 -3.71 12.97 2.97
CA GLU A 160 -2.39 12.61 3.51
C GLU A 160 -2.44 11.28 4.27
N LEU A 161 -3.41 11.10 5.15
CA LEU A 161 -3.62 9.85 5.88
C LEU A 161 -3.87 8.66 4.94
N GLU A 162 -4.73 8.82 3.94
CA GLU A 162 -4.98 7.80 2.92
C GLU A 162 -3.68 7.38 2.24
N LEU A 163 -2.88 8.35 1.77
CA LEU A 163 -1.63 8.09 1.06
C LEU A 163 -0.59 7.40 1.96
N LEU A 164 -0.45 7.83 3.21
CA LEU A 164 0.47 7.20 4.17
C LEU A 164 0.07 5.76 4.49
N LEU A 165 -1.22 5.52 4.73
CA LEU A 165 -1.75 4.18 4.97
C LEU A 165 -1.61 3.29 3.74
N THR A 166 -1.85 3.83 2.55
CA THR A 166 -1.67 3.08 1.31
C THR A 166 -0.20 2.69 1.13
N LYS A 167 0.74 3.60 1.38
CA LYS A 167 2.18 3.24 1.39
C LYS A 167 2.50 2.15 2.41
N LYS A 168 1.99 2.25 3.62
CA LYS A 168 2.13 1.20 4.64
C LYS A 168 1.65 -0.15 4.10
N ASN A 169 0.45 -0.19 3.49
CA ASN A 169 -0.13 -1.42 2.94
C ASN A 169 0.68 -1.98 1.75
N VAL A 170 1.19 -1.11 0.87
CA VAL A 170 2.08 -1.50 -0.23
C VAL A 170 3.36 -2.14 0.31
N PHE A 171 4.05 -1.50 1.27
CA PHE A 171 5.27 -2.06 1.85
C PHE A 171 5.00 -3.36 2.62
N GLU A 172 3.83 -3.54 3.19
CA GLU A 172 3.40 -4.81 3.78
C GLU A 172 3.28 -5.92 2.73
N LYS A 173 2.73 -5.64 1.55
CA LYS A 173 2.69 -6.60 0.44
C LYS A 173 4.09 -6.92 -0.09
N MET A 174 4.93 -5.90 -0.27
CA MET A 174 6.33 -6.09 -0.70
C MET A 174 7.14 -6.92 0.31
N ALA A 175 6.89 -6.74 1.60
CA ALA A 175 7.55 -7.52 2.66
C ALA A 175 7.13 -9.01 2.65
N ASN A 176 6.00 -9.34 2.04
CA ASN A 176 5.50 -10.71 1.90
C ASN A 176 5.84 -11.33 0.53
N ALA A 177 6.82 -10.76 -0.20
CA ALA A 177 7.19 -11.21 -1.55
C ALA A 177 7.63 -12.68 -1.60
N ASP A 178 8.20 -13.25 -0.54
CA ASP A 178 8.56 -14.67 -0.47
C ASP A 178 7.33 -15.59 -0.48
N GLN A 179 6.18 -15.10 -0.01
CA GLN A 179 4.93 -15.87 0.08
C GLN A 179 4.03 -15.62 -1.13
N ASP A 180 3.95 -14.38 -1.61
CA ASP A 180 3.14 -13.98 -2.75
C ASP A 180 3.88 -12.95 -3.61
N PRO A 181 4.88 -13.39 -4.42
CA PRO A 181 5.66 -12.51 -5.27
C PRO A 181 4.83 -11.75 -6.31
N MET A 182 3.72 -12.31 -6.78
CA MET A 182 2.87 -11.63 -7.77
C MET A 182 2.12 -10.45 -7.17
N THR A 183 1.54 -10.62 -5.98
CA THR A 183 0.92 -9.49 -5.26
C THR A 183 1.96 -8.43 -4.91
N ALA A 184 3.16 -8.81 -4.47
CA ALA A 184 4.25 -7.88 -4.19
C ALA A 184 4.65 -7.08 -5.44
N PHE A 185 4.78 -7.73 -6.59
CA PHE A 185 5.11 -7.09 -7.86
C PHE A 185 4.05 -6.06 -8.27
N LEU A 186 2.76 -6.42 -8.21
CA LEU A 186 1.67 -5.49 -8.55
C LEU A 186 1.56 -4.32 -7.56
N ALA A 187 1.94 -4.53 -6.30
CA ALA A 187 1.96 -3.45 -5.31
C ALA A 187 3.01 -2.37 -5.62
N VAL A 188 4.10 -2.70 -6.34
CA VAL A 188 5.11 -1.72 -6.77
C VAL A 188 4.51 -0.68 -7.72
N ASP A 189 3.64 -1.10 -8.66
CA ASP A 189 2.98 -0.15 -9.57
C ASP A 189 2.12 0.86 -8.82
N GLU A 190 1.49 0.43 -7.72
CA GLU A 190 0.70 1.32 -6.89
C GLU A 190 1.58 2.33 -6.14
N LEU A 191 2.80 1.96 -5.74
CA LEU A 191 3.75 2.88 -5.10
C LEU A 191 4.07 4.09 -6.00
N LEU A 192 4.27 3.87 -7.30
CA LEU A 192 4.53 4.95 -8.26
C LEU A 192 3.35 5.92 -8.39
N LYS A 193 2.12 5.39 -8.39
CA LYS A 193 0.91 6.24 -8.41
C LYS A 193 0.78 7.08 -7.15
N ILE A 194 1.02 6.48 -5.98
CA ILE A 194 0.97 7.17 -4.69
C ILE A 194 2.01 8.30 -4.66
N ASP A 195 3.21 8.11 -5.18
CA ASP A 195 4.24 9.14 -5.21
C ASP A 195 3.83 10.35 -6.07
N LEU A 196 3.14 10.13 -7.19
CA LEU A 196 2.55 11.19 -7.99
C LEU A 196 1.41 11.92 -7.25
N GLU A 197 0.58 11.19 -6.52
CA GLU A 197 -0.49 11.78 -5.70
C GLU A 197 0.07 12.62 -4.54
N PHE A 198 1.16 12.18 -3.91
CA PHE A 198 1.87 13.00 -2.91
C PHE A 198 2.43 14.30 -3.52
N ALA A 199 2.98 14.24 -4.73
CA ALA A 199 3.47 15.45 -5.42
C ALA A 199 2.31 16.42 -5.72
N THR A 200 1.16 15.91 -6.13
CA THR A 200 -0.05 16.70 -6.36
C THR A 200 -0.56 17.32 -5.06
N LEU A 201 -0.70 16.52 -3.99
CA LEU A 201 -1.14 17.00 -2.69
C LEU A 201 -0.22 18.09 -2.15
N LYS A 202 1.10 17.96 -2.33
CA LYS A 202 2.05 18.99 -1.95
C LYS A 202 1.81 20.30 -2.69
N ALA A 203 1.56 20.24 -4.00
CA ALA A 203 1.24 21.41 -4.79
C ALA A 203 -0.06 22.08 -4.31
N ASP A 204 -1.09 21.28 -4.00
CA ASP A 204 -2.37 21.78 -3.47
C ASP A 204 -2.18 22.48 -2.11
N ILE A 205 -1.35 21.92 -1.23
CA ILE A 205 -0.99 22.55 0.05
C ILE A 205 -0.27 23.89 -0.18
N GLU A 206 0.67 23.96 -1.11
CA GLU A 206 1.40 25.20 -1.42
C GLU A 206 0.46 26.28 -1.97
N VAL A 207 -0.50 25.92 -2.81
CA VAL A 207 -1.55 26.83 -3.30
C VAL A 207 -2.40 27.31 -2.14
N TRP A 208 -2.89 26.39 -1.31
CA TRP A 208 -3.71 26.70 -0.15
C TRP A 208 -3.01 27.66 0.84
N ILE A 209 -1.71 27.43 1.12
CA ILE A 209 -0.90 28.33 1.98
C ILE A 209 -0.82 29.73 1.40
N LYS A 210 -0.57 29.87 0.08
CA LYS A 210 -0.50 31.17 -0.59
C LYS A 210 -1.83 31.94 -0.55
N GLU A 211 -2.94 31.25 -0.81
CA GLU A 211 -4.28 31.84 -0.81
C GLU A 211 -4.67 32.33 0.59
N ASN A 212 -4.25 31.64 1.65
CA ASN A 212 -4.53 32.00 3.04
C ASN A 212 -3.45 32.90 3.68
N LYS A 213 -2.46 33.34 2.90
CA LYS A 213 -1.37 34.27 3.31
C LYS A 213 -0.63 33.79 4.57
N LEU A 214 -0.32 32.51 4.64
CA LEU A 214 0.42 31.87 5.73
C LEU A 214 1.93 32.00 5.53
#